data_ffdec2669bd91548dee63663026b6592
#
_entry.id   ffdec2669bd91548dee63663026b6592
#
_cell.length_a   1.000
_cell.length_b   1.000
_cell.length_c   1.000
_cell.angle_alpha   90.00
_cell.angle_beta   90.00
_cell.angle_gamma   90.00
#
_symmetry.space_group_name_H-M   'P 1'
#
loop_
_entity.id
_entity.type
_entity.pdbx_description
1 polymer ?
#
loop_
_entity_poly.entity_id
_entity_poly.type
_entity_poly.pdbx_seq_one_letter_code
_entity_poly.pdbx_strand_id
1 'polypeptide(L)'
;MRVYLDHNATTALRPEARAAMGEAMDIVGNPSSVHSEGRRAKAFLESCRARLAAALGAEGAEIVFTGSATEAAAMALAGRGIVCSGVEHD
;
A
#
# COMPACT_ATOMS: atom_id res chain seq x y z
N MET A 1 22.38 23.37 -11.51
CA MET A 1 21.27 22.74 -10.80
C MET A 1 20.90 21.42 -11.51
N ARG A 2 20.82 20.34 -10.79
CA ARG A 2 20.38 19.06 -11.34
C ARG A 2 18.87 18.91 -11.15
N VAL A 3 18.17 18.52 -12.22
CA VAL A 3 16.73 18.20 -12.18
C VAL A 3 16.58 16.68 -12.29
N TYR A 4 15.86 16.10 -11.36
CA TYR A 4 15.54 14.67 -11.38
C TYR A 4 14.18 14.45 -12.07
N LEU A 5 14.15 13.64 -13.11
CA LEU A 5 12.95 13.41 -13.94
C LEU A 5 12.55 11.93 -14.07
N ASP A 6 13.27 11.04 -13.40
CA ASP A 6 13.05 9.60 -13.51
C ASP A 6 12.17 9.07 -12.36
N HIS A 7 10.98 9.66 -12.21
CA HIS A 7 10.04 9.28 -11.14
C HIS A 7 9.42 7.88 -11.31
N ASN A 8 9.53 7.30 -12.51
CA ASN A 8 9.12 5.91 -12.73
C ASN A 8 10.06 4.91 -12.05
N ALA A 9 11.34 5.20 -11.98
CA ALA A 9 12.29 4.34 -11.28
C ALA A 9 12.14 4.47 -9.76
N THR A 10 12.08 5.69 -9.26
CA THR A 10 11.83 5.99 -7.84
C THR A 10 11.45 7.45 -7.69
N THR A 11 10.86 7.80 -6.57
CA THR A 11 10.58 9.19 -6.21
C THR A 11 10.88 9.42 -4.72
N ALA A 12 11.19 10.67 -4.39
CA ALA A 12 11.44 11.03 -3.01
C ALA A 12 10.19 10.85 -2.13
N LEU A 13 10.39 10.37 -0.92
CA LEU A 13 9.31 10.25 0.05
C LEU A 13 8.81 11.65 0.44
N ARG A 14 7.51 11.87 0.30
CA ARG A 14 6.89 13.14 0.67
C ARG A 14 6.96 13.34 2.19
N PRO A 15 7.14 14.59 2.67
CA PRO A 15 7.20 14.87 4.12
C PRO A 15 5.97 14.37 4.89
N GLU A 16 4.79 14.51 4.31
CA GLU A 16 3.53 14.04 4.91
C GLU A 16 3.49 12.51 5.04
N ALA A 17 3.98 11.80 4.04
CA ALA A 17 4.07 10.34 4.08
C ALA A 17 5.07 9.87 5.14
N ARG A 18 6.21 10.55 5.24
CA ARG A 18 7.22 10.28 6.29
C ARG A 18 6.64 10.46 7.69
N ALA A 19 5.90 11.54 7.91
CA ALA A 19 5.26 11.82 9.20
C ALA A 19 4.22 10.73 9.54
N ALA A 20 3.36 10.38 8.60
CA ALA A 20 2.35 9.33 8.80
C ALA A 20 2.97 7.95 9.09
N MET A 21 4.08 7.61 8.43
CA MET A 21 4.83 6.37 8.71
C MET A 21 5.40 6.39 10.14
N GLY A 22 5.97 7.53 10.57
CA GLY A 22 6.46 7.70 11.93
C GLY A 22 5.39 7.47 12.99
N GLU A 23 4.23 8.05 12.82
CA GLU A 23 3.06 7.85 13.70
C GLU A 23 2.62 6.37 13.73
N ALA A 24 2.60 5.72 12.56
CA ALA A 24 2.25 4.31 12.46
C ALA A 24 3.22 3.39 13.20
N MET A 25 4.51 3.70 13.20
CA MET A 25 5.55 2.92 13.90
C MET A 25 5.38 2.92 15.43
N ASP A 26 4.70 3.91 15.98
CA ASP A 26 4.40 3.99 17.41
C ASP A 26 3.21 3.14 17.84
N ILE A 27 2.48 2.55 16.89
CA ILE A 27 1.35 1.68 17.16
C ILE A 27 1.85 0.27 17.40
N VAL A 28 1.81 -0.13 18.68
CA VAL A 28 2.15 -1.50 19.08
C VAL A 28 0.89 -2.38 19.04
N GLY A 29 0.98 -3.52 18.38
CA GLY A 29 -0.10 -4.50 18.37
C GLY A 29 -0.15 -5.32 17.10
N ASN A 30 -0.65 -6.55 17.24
CA ASN A 30 -0.98 -7.39 16.10
C ASN A 30 -2.45 -7.21 15.75
N PRO A 31 -2.79 -6.78 14.52
CA PRO A 31 -4.19 -6.57 14.10
C PRO A 31 -5.09 -7.80 14.23
N SER A 32 -4.51 -9.00 14.33
CA SER A 32 -5.24 -10.25 14.53
C SER A 32 -5.50 -10.59 15.99
N SER A 33 -4.91 -9.85 16.94
CA SER A 33 -5.11 -10.08 18.37
C SER A 33 -6.43 -9.51 18.84
N VAL A 34 -6.99 -10.15 19.89
CA VAL A 34 -8.29 -9.76 20.47
C VAL A 34 -8.19 -8.73 21.60
N HIS A 35 -7.01 -8.50 22.15
CA HIS A 35 -6.78 -7.50 23.21
C HIS A 35 -6.72 -6.06 22.65
N SER A 36 -6.67 -5.08 23.53
CA SER A 36 -6.81 -3.65 23.20
C SER A 36 -5.79 -3.18 22.16
N GLU A 37 -4.55 -3.61 22.29
CA GLU A 37 -3.46 -3.23 21.38
C GLU A 37 -3.72 -3.77 19.97
N GLY A 38 -4.16 -5.01 19.85
CA GLY A 38 -4.51 -5.61 18.57
C GLY A 38 -5.72 -4.94 17.91
N ARG A 39 -6.76 -4.65 18.70
CA ARG A 39 -7.93 -3.91 18.18
C ARG A 39 -7.56 -2.51 17.69
N ARG A 40 -6.67 -1.82 18.41
CA ARG A 40 -6.17 -0.49 18.01
C ARG A 40 -5.39 -0.56 16.71
N ALA A 41 -4.48 -1.53 16.57
CA ALA A 41 -3.72 -1.75 15.35
C ALA A 41 -4.65 -2.08 14.17
N LYS A 42 -5.66 -2.93 14.39
CA LYS A 42 -6.66 -3.26 13.37
C LYS A 42 -7.48 -2.04 12.94
N ALA A 43 -7.95 -1.26 13.89
CA ALA A 43 -8.71 -0.04 13.59
C ALA A 43 -7.89 0.95 12.75
N PHE A 44 -6.61 1.10 13.07
CA PHE A 44 -5.68 1.93 12.28
C PHE A 44 -5.52 1.40 10.86
N LEU A 45 -5.28 0.09 10.68
CA LEU A 45 -5.15 -0.54 9.37
C LEU A 45 -6.41 -0.36 8.52
N GLU A 46 -7.58 -0.57 9.11
CA GLU A 46 -8.86 -0.40 8.39
C GLU A 46 -9.13 1.07 8.04
N SER A 47 -8.72 2.01 8.88
CA SER A 47 -8.75 3.45 8.56
C SER A 47 -7.88 3.78 7.35
N CYS A 48 -6.67 3.23 7.29
CA CYS A 48 -5.78 3.40 6.14
C CYS A 48 -6.41 2.83 4.86
N ARG A 49 -7.03 1.65 4.95
CA ARG A 49 -7.73 1.00 3.84
C ARG A 49 -8.87 1.86 3.31
N ALA A 50 -9.71 2.37 4.20
CA ALA A 50 -10.83 3.23 3.85
C ALA A 50 -10.38 4.55 3.20
N ARG A 51 -9.32 5.17 3.74
CA ARG A 51 -8.75 6.39 3.17
C ARG A 51 -8.16 6.16 1.77
N LEU A 52 -7.51 5.03 1.55
CA LEU A 52 -6.98 4.67 0.23
C LEU A 52 -8.13 4.45 -0.75
N ALA A 53 -9.17 3.72 -0.36
CA ALA A 53 -10.36 3.50 -1.19
C ALA A 53 -11.00 4.83 -1.60
N ALA A 54 -11.19 5.75 -0.67
CA ALA A 54 -11.75 7.07 -0.94
C ALA A 54 -10.86 7.88 -1.90
N ALA A 55 -9.54 7.87 -1.70
CA ALA A 55 -8.60 8.59 -2.57
C ALA A 55 -8.58 8.07 -4.01
N LEU A 56 -8.90 6.80 -4.22
CA LEU A 56 -8.96 6.16 -5.53
C LEU A 56 -10.38 6.17 -6.14
N GLY A 57 -11.39 6.70 -5.44
CA GLY A 57 -12.79 6.61 -5.86
C GLY A 57 -13.29 5.16 -5.93
N ALA A 58 -12.75 4.29 -5.07
CA ALA A 58 -13.00 2.85 -5.06
C ALA A 58 -13.71 2.40 -3.77
N GLU A 59 -14.55 3.25 -3.21
CA GLU A 59 -15.38 2.91 -2.06
C GLU A 59 -16.26 1.69 -2.40
N GLY A 60 -16.26 0.72 -1.53
CA GLY A 60 -16.94 -0.56 -1.74
C GLY A 60 -16.13 -1.62 -2.45
N ALA A 61 -14.94 -1.29 -2.97
CA ALA A 61 -14.01 -2.28 -3.48
C ALA A 61 -13.22 -2.95 -2.34
N GLU A 62 -12.85 -4.20 -2.56
CA GLU A 62 -11.92 -4.89 -1.67
C GLU A 62 -10.49 -4.44 -1.97
N ILE A 63 -9.79 -3.94 -0.96
CA ILE A 63 -8.40 -3.52 -1.05
C ILE A 63 -7.54 -4.45 -0.19
N VAL A 64 -6.56 -5.07 -0.82
CA VAL A 64 -5.60 -5.96 -0.16
C VAL A 64 -4.22 -5.30 -0.20
N PHE A 65 -3.61 -5.08 0.96
CA PHE A 65 -2.23 -4.63 1.05
C PHE A 65 -1.26 -5.79 0.81
N THR A 66 -0.22 -5.53 0.04
CA THR A 66 0.84 -6.49 -0.26
C THR A 66 2.20 -5.92 0.11
N GLY A 67 3.22 -6.75 0.16
CA GLY A 67 4.58 -6.32 0.46
C GLY A 67 5.27 -5.57 -0.68
N SER A 68 4.76 -5.70 -1.91
CA SER A 68 5.35 -5.06 -3.10
C SER A 68 4.36 -5.04 -4.26
N ALA A 69 4.65 -4.22 -5.27
CA ALA A 69 3.91 -4.22 -6.53
C ALA A 69 4.04 -5.57 -7.27
N THR A 70 5.19 -6.22 -7.17
CA THR A 70 5.42 -7.57 -7.75
C THR A 70 4.46 -8.59 -7.15
N GLU A 71 4.30 -8.62 -5.83
CA GLU A 71 3.34 -9.49 -5.16
C GLU A 71 1.89 -9.17 -5.58
N ALA A 72 1.53 -7.89 -5.63
CA ALA A 72 0.21 -7.45 -6.05
C ALA A 72 -0.11 -7.89 -7.48
N ALA A 73 0.85 -7.73 -8.41
CA ALA A 73 0.70 -8.17 -9.79
C ALA A 73 0.56 -9.70 -9.88
N ALA A 74 1.37 -10.45 -9.15
CA ALA A 74 1.28 -11.92 -9.12
C ALA A 74 -0.10 -12.38 -8.63
N MET A 75 -0.63 -11.76 -7.58
CA MET A 75 -1.99 -12.07 -7.08
C MET A 75 -3.08 -11.73 -8.09
N ALA A 76 -2.99 -10.56 -8.72
CA ALA A 76 -4.00 -10.09 -9.68
C ALA A 76 -4.04 -10.94 -10.95
N LEU A 77 -2.89 -11.47 -11.39
CA LEU A 77 -2.75 -12.21 -12.64
C LEU A 77 -2.88 -13.73 -12.47
N ALA A 78 -2.86 -14.22 -11.24
CA ALA A 78 -2.92 -15.65 -10.96
C ALA A 78 -4.15 -16.32 -11.59
N GLY A 79 -3.92 -17.40 -12.33
CA GLY A 79 -4.97 -18.18 -12.98
C GLY A 79 -5.67 -17.48 -14.14
N ARG A 80 -5.12 -16.38 -14.67
CA ARG A 80 -5.69 -15.62 -15.79
C ARG A 80 -4.83 -15.77 -17.04
N GLY A 81 -5.48 -15.72 -18.20
CA GLY A 81 -4.78 -15.48 -19.48
C GLY A 81 -4.38 -14.01 -19.55
N ILE A 82 -3.12 -13.75 -19.85
CA ILE A 82 -2.58 -12.38 -19.89
C ILE A 82 -1.89 -12.11 -21.23
N VAL A 83 -1.91 -10.84 -21.63
CA VAL A 83 -1.10 -10.30 -22.71
C VAL A 83 -0.25 -9.19 -22.11
N CYS A 84 1.05 -9.28 -22.30
CA CYS A 84 1.99 -8.26 -21.81
C CYS A 84 2.92 -7.80 -22.93
N SER A 85 3.44 -6.60 -22.79
CA SER A 85 4.43 -6.06 -23.72
C SER A 85 5.83 -6.61 -23.38
N GLY A 86 6.76 -6.54 -24.34
CA GLY A 86 8.16 -6.94 -24.12
C GLY A 86 8.98 -5.92 -23.33
N VAL A 87 8.38 -4.82 -22.87
CA VAL A 87 9.04 -3.75 -22.12
C VAL A 87 8.55 -3.65 -20.66
N GLU A 88 7.78 -4.63 -20.21
CA GLU A 88 7.36 -4.71 -18.82
C GLU A 88 8.55 -4.99 -17.90
N HIS A 89 8.39 -4.63 -16.64
CA HIS A 89 9.37 -4.93 -15.60
C HIS A 89 9.39 -6.45 -15.32
N ASP A 90 10.59 -7.03 -15.14
CA ASP A 90 10.79 -8.43 -14.79
C ASP A 90 10.30 -8.77 -13.37
#